data_cf4c94efa2f937ecd62779c00396b94e
#
_entry.id   cf4c94efa2f937ecd62779c00396b94e
#
_cell.length_a   1.000
_cell.length_b   1.000
_cell.length_c   1.000
_cell.angle_alpha   90.00
_cell.angle_beta   90.00
_cell.angle_gamma   90.00
#
_symmetry.space_group_name_H-M   'P 1'
#
loop_
_entity.id
_entity.type
_entity.pdbx_description
1 polymer ?
#
loop_
_entity_poly.entity_id
_entity_poly.type
_entity_poly.pdbx_seq_one_letter_code
_entity_poly.pdbx_strand_id
1 'polypeptide(L)'
;MRVNKYAKKLQETHPEFTIALGNEIYLTDTREMGQKYYHFILLAKNEHGYRGLKELSSIAWTNGYYDRRMERVPLLKSELKEVMQRFKGDIIGTTACIGGELGQSILNLDACEKANDEDNAYRYHRQIIDFMEFGIDVFGKDDFYIECAPANNAE
;
A
#
# COMPACT_ATOMS: atom_id res chain seq x y z
N MET A 1 -12.78 2.27 -17.46
CA MET A 1 -12.82 2.39 -18.94
C MET A 1 -13.29 3.75 -19.46
N ARG A 2 -14.31 4.41 -18.90
CA ARG A 2 -14.74 5.76 -19.35
C ARG A 2 -13.69 6.83 -19.09
N VAL A 3 -13.04 6.80 -17.92
CA VAL A 3 -12.02 7.78 -17.52
C VAL A 3 -10.84 7.80 -18.49
N ASN A 4 -10.30 6.63 -18.88
CA ASN A 4 -9.17 6.55 -19.82
C ASN A 4 -9.50 7.13 -21.21
N LYS A 5 -10.75 6.94 -21.69
CA LYS A 5 -11.16 7.53 -22.98
C LYS A 5 -11.24 9.05 -22.89
N TYR A 6 -11.73 9.56 -21.76
CA TYR A 6 -11.83 10.99 -21.51
C TYR A 6 -10.45 11.64 -21.38
N ALA A 7 -9.55 10.98 -20.66
CA ALA A 7 -8.17 11.40 -20.51
C ALA A 7 -7.42 11.51 -21.82
N LYS A 8 -7.51 10.48 -22.68
CA LYS A 8 -6.91 10.51 -24.02
C LYS A 8 -7.41 11.69 -24.86
N LYS A 9 -8.73 11.97 -24.78
CA LYS A 9 -9.31 13.12 -25.46
C LYS A 9 -8.81 14.45 -24.87
N LEU A 10 -8.62 14.51 -23.56
CA LEU A 10 -8.10 15.70 -22.89
C LEU A 10 -6.63 15.94 -23.25
N GLN A 11 -5.84 14.88 -23.41
CA GLN A 11 -4.44 14.95 -23.83
C GLN A 11 -4.24 15.50 -25.25
N GLU A 12 -5.26 15.45 -26.14
CA GLU A 12 -5.21 16.07 -27.46
C GLU A 12 -5.09 17.61 -27.39
N THR A 13 -5.68 18.21 -26.33
CA THR A 13 -5.66 19.66 -26.11
C THR A 13 -4.74 20.09 -24.95
N HIS A 14 -4.39 19.15 -24.06
CA HIS A 14 -3.57 19.35 -22.88
C HIS A 14 -2.53 18.20 -22.79
N PRO A 15 -1.45 18.26 -23.58
CA PRO A 15 -0.46 17.19 -23.69
C PRO A 15 0.25 16.89 -22.33
N GLU A 16 0.33 17.89 -21.46
CA GLU A 16 0.88 17.78 -20.10
C GLU A 16 0.00 16.99 -19.14
N PHE A 17 -1.28 16.76 -19.48
CA PHE A 17 -2.21 16.06 -18.60
C PHE A 17 -1.88 14.57 -18.55
N THR A 18 -1.63 14.06 -17.35
CA THR A 18 -1.35 12.65 -17.10
C THR A 18 -2.35 12.05 -16.11
N ILE A 19 -2.63 10.76 -16.28
CA ILE A 19 -3.40 9.97 -15.30
C ILE A 19 -2.48 8.92 -14.73
N ALA A 20 -2.32 8.94 -13.41
CA ALA A 20 -1.74 7.84 -12.67
C ALA A 20 -2.82 6.77 -12.43
N LEU A 21 -2.53 5.55 -12.88
CA LEU A 21 -3.38 4.39 -12.58
C LEU A 21 -2.84 3.70 -11.34
N GLY A 22 -3.67 3.57 -10.33
CA GLY A 22 -3.30 2.96 -9.06
C GLY A 22 -4.33 1.98 -8.54
N ASN A 23 -3.94 1.29 -7.50
CA ASN A 23 -4.77 0.40 -6.71
C ASN A 23 -4.44 0.57 -5.23
N GLU A 24 -5.44 0.82 -4.41
CA GLU A 24 -5.34 0.70 -2.97
C GLU A 24 -5.60 -0.76 -2.61
N ILE A 25 -4.62 -1.40 -1.99
CA ILE A 25 -4.67 -2.79 -1.57
C ILE A 25 -4.70 -2.89 -0.04
N TYR A 26 -5.16 -4.03 0.44
CA TYR A 26 -5.08 -4.40 1.85
C TYR A 26 -3.92 -5.37 2.04
N LEU A 27 -2.83 -4.89 2.61
CA LEU A 27 -1.60 -5.66 2.81
C LEU A 27 -1.58 -6.30 4.19
N THR A 28 -1.16 -7.56 4.26
CA THR A 28 -1.07 -8.34 5.51
C THR A 28 0.07 -9.36 5.45
N ASP A 29 0.47 -9.86 6.61
CA ASP A 29 1.45 -10.95 6.69
C ASP A 29 0.79 -12.32 6.52
N THR A 30 -0.45 -12.50 6.99
CA THR A 30 -1.21 -13.77 6.90
C THR A 30 -2.68 -13.52 6.59
N ARG A 31 -3.39 -14.57 6.12
CA ARG A 31 -4.86 -14.55 5.91
C ARG A 31 -5.63 -15.20 7.05
N GLU A 32 -5.04 -15.36 8.22
CA GLU A 32 -5.74 -15.90 9.37
C GLU A 32 -6.88 -14.97 9.82
N MET A 33 -7.98 -15.56 10.29
CA MET A 33 -9.12 -14.79 10.77
C MET A 33 -8.70 -13.89 11.95
N GLY A 34 -9.12 -12.62 11.89
CA GLY A 34 -8.80 -11.62 12.90
C GLY A 34 -7.46 -10.91 12.69
N GLN A 35 -6.70 -11.29 11.68
CA GLN A 35 -5.48 -10.57 11.33
C GLN A 35 -5.78 -9.16 10.83
N LYS A 36 -4.91 -8.22 11.21
CA LYS A 36 -4.99 -6.85 10.76
C LYS A 36 -4.39 -6.76 9.34
N TYR A 37 -5.07 -6.07 8.47
CA TYR A 37 -4.56 -5.67 7.17
C TYR A 37 -4.51 -4.16 7.10
N TYR A 38 -3.55 -3.66 6.33
CA TYR A 38 -3.22 -2.25 6.27
C TYR A 38 -3.41 -1.73 4.85
N HIS A 39 -3.80 -0.49 4.72
CA HIS A 39 -3.85 0.19 3.43
C HIS A 39 -2.45 0.34 2.86
N PHE A 40 -2.31 0.08 1.58
CA PHE A 40 -1.09 0.28 0.83
C PHE A 40 -1.45 0.70 -0.60
N ILE A 41 -0.77 1.70 -1.17
CA ILE A 41 -1.10 2.21 -2.49
C ILE A 41 -0.02 1.81 -3.48
N LEU A 42 -0.46 1.34 -4.64
CA LEU A 42 0.36 1.00 -5.78
C LEU A 42 0.00 1.88 -6.97
N LEU A 43 1.00 2.48 -7.61
CA LEU A 43 0.82 3.30 -8.81
C LEU A 43 1.64 2.74 -9.96
N ALA A 44 1.01 2.53 -11.10
CA ALA A 44 1.71 2.08 -12.31
C ALA A 44 2.41 3.25 -13.00
N LYS A 45 3.70 3.12 -13.30
CA LYS A 45 4.49 4.09 -14.05
C LYS A 45 4.26 3.98 -15.56
N ASN A 46 3.86 2.79 -16.02
CA ASN A 46 3.68 2.47 -17.43
C ASN A 46 2.71 1.29 -17.63
N GLU A 47 2.53 0.86 -18.89
CA GLU A 47 1.64 -0.26 -19.21
C GLU A 47 2.09 -1.59 -18.60
N HIS A 48 3.40 -1.83 -18.48
CA HIS A 48 3.92 -3.04 -17.85
C HIS A 48 3.57 -3.05 -16.36
N GLY A 49 3.80 -1.94 -15.64
CA GLY A 49 3.37 -1.79 -14.26
C GLY A 49 1.85 -1.96 -14.08
N TYR A 50 1.04 -1.46 -15.02
CA TYR A 50 -0.40 -1.67 -14.97
C TYR A 50 -0.80 -3.16 -15.09
N ARG A 51 -0.04 -3.96 -15.85
CA ARG A 51 -0.23 -5.41 -15.88
C ARG A 51 0.06 -6.04 -14.52
N GLY A 52 1.11 -5.57 -13.83
CA GLY A 52 1.42 -5.98 -12.46
C GLY A 52 0.29 -5.65 -11.47
N LEU A 53 -0.30 -4.43 -11.54
CA LEU A 53 -1.46 -4.09 -10.71
C LEU A 53 -2.64 -5.03 -10.93
N LYS A 54 -2.92 -5.41 -12.18
CA LYS A 54 -4.00 -6.36 -12.49
C LYS A 54 -3.71 -7.74 -11.94
N GLU A 55 -2.47 -8.19 -12.01
CA GLU A 55 -2.07 -9.50 -11.47
C GLU A 55 -2.23 -9.52 -9.95
N LEU A 56 -1.72 -8.52 -9.24
CA LEU A 56 -1.86 -8.39 -7.79
C LEU A 56 -3.34 -8.34 -7.36
N SER A 57 -4.16 -7.59 -8.09
CA SER A 57 -5.60 -7.55 -7.86
C SER A 57 -6.23 -8.94 -8.06
N SER A 58 -5.85 -9.67 -9.12
CA SER A 58 -6.37 -11.02 -9.38
C SER A 58 -5.99 -12.00 -8.27
N ILE A 59 -4.74 -11.96 -7.78
CA ILE A 59 -4.28 -12.78 -6.65
C ILE A 59 -5.13 -12.49 -5.40
N ALA A 60 -5.32 -11.22 -5.05
CA ALA A 60 -6.10 -10.83 -3.89
C ALA A 60 -7.55 -11.33 -3.99
N TRP A 61 -8.21 -11.16 -5.14
CA TRP A 61 -9.58 -11.63 -5.35
C TRP A 61 -9.70 -13.15 -5.39
N THR A 62 -8.76 -13.86 -5.99
CA THR A 62 -8.76 -15.33 -6.04
C THR A 62 -8.61 -15.93 -4.64
N ASN A 63 -7.86 -15.28 -3.78
CA ASN A 63 -7.61 -15.72 -2.40
C ASN A 63 -8.48 -14.99 -1.37
N GLY A 64 -9.50 -14.28 -1.82
CA GLY A 64 -10.46 -13.59 -0.96
C GLY A 64 -11.26 -14.56 -0.11
N TYR A 65 -11.73 -14.09 1.04
CA TYR A 65 -12.57 -14.87 1.96
C TYR A 65 -13.67 -14.00 2.57
N TYR A 66 -14.69 -14.67 3.12
CA TYR A 66 -15.74 -13.97 3.85
C TYR A 66 -15.44 -13.97 5.35
N ASP A 67 -15.39 -12.77 5.93
CA ASP A 67 -15.44 -12.55 7.36
C ASP A 67 -16.85 -12.07 7.72
N ARG A 68 -17.63 -12.95 8.30
CA ARG A 68 -19.06 -12.73 8.56
C ARG A 68 -19.82 -12.44 7.26
N ARG A 69 -20.21 -11.17 7.03
CA ARG A 69 -20.95 -10.72 5.83
C ARG A 69 -20.11 -9.88 4.88
N MET A 70 -18.83 -9.66 5.22
CA MET A 70 -17.94 -8.82 4.42
C MET A 70 -16.92 -9.69 3.69
N GLU A 71 -16.84 -9.49 2.40
CA GLU A 71 -15.76 -10.06 1.59
C GLU A 71 -14.44 -9.32 1.90
N ARG A 72 -13.39 -10.09 2.12
CA ARG A 72 -12.03 -9.62 2.40
C ARG A 72 -11.13 -10.11 1.29
N VAL A 73 -10.35 -9.20 0.74
CA VAL A 73 -9.45 -9.46 -0.40
C VAL A 73 -8.03 -9.00 -0.07
N PRO A 74 -7.43 -9.46 1.05
CA PRO A 74 -6.09 -9.05 1.41
C PRO A 74 -5.05 -9.70 0.50
N LEU A 75 -4.00 -8.94 0.22
CA LEU A 75 -2.78 -9.41 -0.44
C LEU A 75 -1.71 -9.67 0.63
N LEU A 76 -0.99 -10.79 0.51
CA LEU A 76 0.13 -11.07 1.38
C LEU A 76 1.36 -10.26 0.98
N LYS A 77 2.16 -9.82 1.95
CA LYS A 77 3.48 -9.20 1.68
C LYS A 77 4.38 -10.11 0.85
N SER A 78 4.32 -11.42 1.08
CA SER A 78 5.06 -12.42 0.29
C SER A 78 4.62 -12.47 -1.17
N GLU A 79 3.31 -12.41 -1.44
CA GLU A 79 2.77 -12.39 -2.81
C GLU A 79 3.14 -11.09 -3.53
N LEU A 80 3.04 -9.95 -2.83
CA LEU A 80 3.50 -8.67 -3.38
C LEU A 80 4.98 -8.75 -3.75
N LYS A 81 5.84 -9.25 -2.85
CA LYS A 81 7.27 -9.39 -3.09
C LYS A 81 7.57 -10.29 -4.29
N GLU A 82 6.87 -11.42 -4.43
CA GLU A 82 7.03 -12.36 -5.54
C GLU A 82 6.67 -11.71 -6.88
N VAL A 83 5.51 -11.07 -6.96
CA VAL A 83 5.06 -10.39 -8.19
C VAL A 83 6.01 -9.26 -8.55
N MET A 84 6.44 -8.47 -7.57
CA MET A 84 7.34 -7.32 -7.79
C MET A 84 8.72 -7.71 -8.31
N GLN A 85 9.17 -8.96 -8.20
CA GLN A 85 10.39 -9.42 -8.87
C GLN A 85 10.36 -9.19 -10.39
N ARG A 86 9.16 -9.22 -10.99
CA ARG A 86 8.96 -9.02 -12.43
C ARG A 86 8.62 -7.57 -12.82
N PHE A 87 8.14 -6.77 -11.86
CA PHE A 87 7.61 -5.44 -12.11
C PHE A 87 8.35 -4.32 -11.36
N LYS A 88 9.51 -4.65 -10.75
CA LYS A 88 10.35 -3.68 -10.06
C LYS A 88 10.81 -2.58 -11.02
N GLY A 89 10.64 -1.33 -10.62
CA GLY A 89 10.93 -0.17 -11.46
C GLY A 89 9.73 0.31 -12.32
N ASP A 90 8.65 -0.47 -12.42
CA ASP A 90 7.44 -0.13 -13.18
C ASP A 90 6.24 0.22 -12.30
N ILE A 91 6.35 -0.02 -10.98
CA ILE A 91 5.31 0.24 -9.98
C ILE A 91 5.93 1.02 -8.81
N ILE A 92 5.25 2.08 -8.42
CA ILE A 92 5.53 2.84 -7.20
C ILE A 92 4.67 2.27 -6.07
N GLY A 93 5.27 2.12 -4.87
CA GLY A 93 4.56 1.84 -3.63
C GLY A 93 4.53 3.05 -2.71
N THR A 94 3.41 3.28 -2.01
CA THR A 94 3.33 4.29 -0.96
C THR A 94 2.76 3.73 0.33
N THR A 95 3.10 4.37 1.46
CA THR A 95 2.67 3.95 2.79
C THR A 95 1.18 4.16 3.07
N ALA A 96 0.45 4.73 2.10
CA ALA A 96 -0.95 5.10 2.20
C ALA A 96 -1.24 6.09 3.36
N CYS A 97 -2.51 6.16 3.76
CA CYS A 97 -3.00 7.05 4.81
C CYS A 97 -2.69 6.50 6.22
N ILE A 98 -3.30 7.11 7.23
CA ILE A 98 -3.21 6.67 8.63
C ILE A 98 -3.67 5.21 8.85
N GLY A 99 -4.45 4.63 7.93
CA GLY A 99 -4.82 3.21 7.90
C GLY A 99 -3.71 2.27 7.39
N GLY A 100 -2.60 2.83 6.91
CA GLY A 100 -1.40 2.07 6.52
C GLY A 100 -0.61 1.57 7.71
N GLU A 101 0.27 0.59 7.47
CA GLU A 101 1.07 -0.04 8.53
C GLU A 101 1.99 0.95 9.24
N LEU A 102 2.64 1.85 8.47
CA LEU A 102 3.50 2.88 9.02
C LEU A 102 2.73 3.81 9.95
N GLY A 103 1.61 4.38 9.48
CA GLY A 103 0.80 5.30 10.26
C GLY A 103 0.27 4.67 11.55
N GLN A 104 -0.23 3.44 11.47
CA GLN A 104 -0.73 2.71 12.64
C GLN A 104 0.38 2.36 13.62
N SER A 105 1.57 2.00 13.14
CA SER A 105 2.71 1.68 14.01
C SER A 105 3.22 2.92 14.73
N ILE A 106 3.26 4.08 14.07
CA ILE A 106 3.65 5.36 14.68
C ILE A 106 2.65 5.76 15.78
N LEU A 107 1.33 5.67 15.51
CA LEU A 107 0.32 5.97 16.52
C LEU A 107 0.40 5.07 17.74
N ASN A 108 0.63 3.78 17.51
CA ASN A 108 0.78 2.83 18.62
C ASN A 108 2.07 3.07 19.40
N LEU A 109 3.17 3.41 18.72
CA LEU A 109 4.43 3.79 19.35
C LEU A 109 4.24 5.00 20.28
N ASP A 110 3.66 6.08 19.77
CA ASP A 110 3.36 7.30 20.54
C ASP A 110 2.48 7.00 21.78
N ALA A 111 1.48 6.14 21.61
CA ALA A 111 0.63 5.71 22.75
C ALA A 111 1.40 4.92 23.81
N CYS A 112 2.30 4.02 23.39
CA CYS A 112 3.14 3.24 24.30
C CYS A 112 4.14 4.12 25.06
N GLU A 113 4.77 5.08 24.37
CA GLU A 113 5.69 6.04 24.98
C GLU A 113 5.00 6.89 26.04
N LYS A 114 3.77 7.40 25.75
CA LYS A 114 2.96 8.15 26.72
C LYS A 114 2.54 7.30 27.94
N ALA A 115 2.39 5.99 27.74
CA ALA A 115 2.04 5.04 28.80
C ALA A 115 3.26 4.47 29.55
N ASN A 116 4.49 4.82 29.16
CA ASN A 116 5.75 4.23 29.61
C ASN A 116 5.79 2.69 29.44
N ASP A 117 5.21 2.17 28.36
CA ASP A 117 5.22 0.76 27.99
C ASP A 117 6.41 0.48 27.05
N GLU A 118 7.59 0.29 27.64
CA GLU A 118 8.85 0.16 26.89
C GLU A 118 8.87 -1.08 25.99
N ASP A 119 8.31 -2.21 26.42
CA ASP A 119 8.30 -3.45 25.64
C ASP A 119 7.48 -3.31 24.34
N ASN A 120 6.28 -2.75 24.45
CA ASN A 120 5.46 -2.50 23.27
C ASN A 120 6.00 -1.35 22.41
N ALA A 121 6.59 -0.32 22.99
CA ALA A 121 7.26 0.75 22.26
C ALA A 121 8.40 0.18 21.40
N TYR A 122 9.27 -0.67 21.96
CA TYR A 122 10.32 -1.35 21.19
C TYR A 122 9.76 -2.19 20.04
N ARG A 123 8.68 -2.93 20.28
CA ARG A 123 8.03 -3.75 19.25
C ARG A 123 7.52 -2.90 18.08
N TYR A 124 6.85 -1.77 18.34
CA TYR A 124 6.35 -0.89 17.28
C TYR A 124 7.48 -0.16 16.56
N HIS A 125 8.54 0.21 17.27
CA HIS A 125 9.73 0.77 16.64
C HIS A 125 10.37 -0.22 15.66
N ARG A 126 10.49 -1.50 16.05
CA ARG A 126 10.96 -2.56 15.14
C ARG A 126 10.02 -2.75 13.95
N GLN A 127 8.71 -2.75 14.16
CA GLN A 127 7.72 -2.88 13.07
C GLN A 127 7.85 -1.75 12.05
N ILE A 128 8.11 -0.52 12.48
CA ILE A 128 8.36 0.62 11.59
C ILE A 128 9.59 0.35 10.72
N ILE A 129 10.70 -0.07 11.33
CA ILE A 129 11.95 -0.36 10.61
C ILE A 129 11.74 -1.49 9.61
N ASP A 130 11.17 -2.60 10.05
CA ASP A 130 10.96 -3.80 9.23
C ASP A 130 10.04 -3.49 8.03
N PHE A 131 9.01 -2.65 8.23
CA PHE A 131 8.14 -2.19 7.14
C PHE A 131 8.87 -1.30 6.15
N MET A 132 9.71 -0.37 6.61
CA MET A 132 10.51 0.49 5.74
C MET A 132 11.52 -0.31 4.93
N GLU A 133 12.20 -1.27 5.56
CA GLU A 133 13.13 -2.20 4.90
C GLU A 133 12.39 -3.05 3.85
N PHE A 134 11.21 -3.57 4.17
CA PHE A 134 10.34 -4.28 3.23
C PHE A 134 10.01 -3.42 2.01
N GLY A 135 9.58 -2.18 2.20
CA GLY A 135 9.25 -1.28 1.09
C GLY A 135 10.43 -1.00 0.18
N ILE A 136 11.61 -0.73 0.76
CA ILE A 136 12.85 -0.49 0.00
C ILE A 136 13.30 -1.76 -0.74
N ASP A 137 13.18 -2.94 -0.13
CA ASP A 137 13.55 -4.21 -0.76
C ASP A 137 12.65 -4.51 -1.98
N VAL A 138 11.33 -4.33 -1.81
CA VAL A 138 10.33 -4.64 -2.84
C VAL A 138 10.36 -3.66 -4.00
N PHE A 139 10.38 -2.36 -3.72
CA PHE A 139 10.24 -1.31 -4.75
C PHE A 139 11.58 -0.67 -5.13
N GLY A 140 12.55 -0.67 -4.24
CA GLY A 140 13.74 0.16 -4.33
C GLY A 140 13.51 1.56 -3.73
N LYS A 141 14.58 2.24 -3.39
CA LYS A 141 14.54 3.57 -2.74
C LYS A 141 13.93 4.67 -3.61
N ASP A 142 13.92 4.51 -4.92
CA ASP A 142 13.44 5.53 -5.85
C ASP A 142 11.96 5.34 -6.23
N ASP A 143 11.34 4.20 -5.85
CA ASP A 143 9.96 3.85 -6.15
C ASP A 143 9.13 3.50 -4.89
N PHE A 144 9.66 3.77 -3.69
CA PHE A 144 8.93 3.65 -2.43
C PHE A 144 8.85 5.01 -1.73
N TYR A 145 7.63 5.46 -1.44
CA TYR A 145 7.38 6.79 -0.90
C TYR A 145 6.57 6.75 0.39
N ILE A 146 6.92 7.65 1.31
CA ILE A 146 6.10 7.94 2.49
C ILE A 146 5.06 8.98 2.09
N GLU A 147 3.79 8.66 2.31
CA GLU A 147 2.69 9.58 2.10
C GLU A 147 2.45 10.43 3.35
N CYS A 148 2.50 11.75 3.19
CA CYS A 148 2.21 12.70 4.24
C CYS A 148 0.98 13.51 3.86
N ALA A 149 -0.13 13.30 4.57
CA ALA A 149 -1.35 14.09 4.42
C ALA A 149 -1.41 15.12 5.57
N PRO A 150 -1.10 16.42 5.33
CA PRO A 150 -1.24 17.43 6.36
C PRO A 150 -2.72 17.62 6.66
N ALA A 151 -3.17 17.08 7.79
CA ALA A 151 -4.47 17.34 8.34
C ALA A 151 -4.31 18.27 9.54
N ASN A 152 -5.03 19.39 9.57
CA ASN A 152 -5.24 20.11 10.82
C ASN A 152 -6.18 19.26 11.68
N ASN A 153 -5.59 18.29 12.40
CA ASN A 153 -6.29 17.74 13.55
C ASN A 153 -6.29 18.83 14.61
N ALA A 154 -7.27 19.72 14.52
CA ALA A 154 -7.67 20.48 15.67
C ALA A 154 -8.26 19.47 16.67
N GLU A 155 -7.43 19.14 17.70
CA GLU A 155 -7.64 18.24 18.83
C GLU A 155 -7.34 16.78 18.63
#